data_d7f87fe22677e19db80629e125f04fd2
#
_entry.id   d7f87fe22677e19db80629e125f04fd2
#
_cell.length_a   1.000
_cell.length_b   1.000
_cell.length_c   1.000
_cell.angle_alpha   90.00
_cell.angle_beta   90.00
_cell.angle_gamma   90.00
#
_symmetry.space_group_name_H-M   'P 1'
#
loop_
_entity.id
_entity.type
_entity.pdbx_description
1 polymer ?
#
loop_
_entity_poly.entity_id
_entity_poly.type
_entity_poly.pdbx_seq_one_letter_code
_entity_poly.pdbx_strand_id
1 'polypeptide(L)'
;MPVFIPKPEDQATYFQGVLEPGEQLQAAFWCEQRLFWLIHWLIEEIPLGEIIFMSLRHRYFAAITDRRLILMGSTGMHKPITAQVESIPRQTIRTTNFRKWLGGSISLDLLVNGALRRFKVPRSQGGQAEAVRSLGGA
;
A
#
# COMPACT_ATOMS: atom_id res chain seq x y z
N MET A 1 21.94 11.51 -4.87
CA MET A 1 21.24 11.78 -3.61
C MET A 1 20.23 10.71 -3.31
N PRO A 2 20.22 10.17 -2.11
CA PRO A 2 19.17 9.24 -1.76
C PRO A 2 17.81 9.94 -1.74
N VAL A 3 16.81 9.25 -2.25
CA VAL A 3 15.44 9.75 -2.20
C VAL A 3 14.82 9.22 -0.90
N PHE A 4 14.48 10.13 0.00
CA PHE A 4 13.90 9.75 1.27
C PHE A 4 12.39 9.60 1.15
N ILE A 5 11.86 8.57 1.81
CA ILE A 5 10.42 8.40 1.92
C ILE A 5 9.88 9.53 2.81
N PRO A 6 8.80 10.23 2.40
CA PRO A 6 8.22 11.28 3.23
C PRO A 6 7.84 10.77 4.61
N LYS A 7 7.89 11.65 5.59
CA LYS A 7 7.48 11.35 6.97
C LYS A 7 5.97 11.07 7.03
N PRO A 8 5.50 10.31 8.03
CA PRO A 8 4.07 10.04 8.16
C PRO A 8 3.19 11.30 8.19
N GLU A 9 3.67 12.37 8.82
CA GLU A 9 2.93 13.65 8.86
C GLU A 9 2.75 14.22 7.44
N ASP A 10 3.78 14.15 6.63
CA ASP A 10 3.73 14.63 5.25
C ASP A 10 2.85 13.73 4.39
N GLN A 11 2.94 12.42 4.59
CA GLN A 11 2.07 11.49 3.87
C GLN A 11 0.60 11.70 4.23
N ALA A 12 0.30 12.01 5.47
CA ALA A 12 -1.06 12.28 5.90
C ALA A 12 -1.69 13.44 5.11
N THR A 13 -0.89 14.45 4.74
CA THR A 13 -1.41 15.58 3.98
C THR A 13 -1.89 15.19 2.58
N TYR A 14 -1.31 14.12 2.00
CA TYR A 14 -1.70 13.66 0.67
C TYR A 14 -3.15 13.16 0.62
N PHE A 15 -3.67 12.69 1.74
CA PHE A 15 -5.00 12.10 1.85
C PHE A 15 -6.07 13.08 2.26
N GLN A 16 -5.73 14.31 2.64
CA GLN A 16 -6.70 15.30 3.14
C GLN A 16 -7.82 15.57 2.14
N GLY A 17 -7.51 15.61 0.85
CA GLY A 17 -8.51 15.82 -0.19
C GLY A 17 -9.35 14.58 -0.53
N VAL A 18 -8.98 13.43 0.00
CA VAL A 18 -9.63 12.13 -0.27
C VAL A 18 -10.54 11.72 0.88
N LEU A 19 -10.22 12.13 2.11
CA LEU A 19 -10.98 11.75 3.30
C LEU A 19 -12.40 12.33 3.25
N GLU A 20 -13.36 11.52 3.66
CA GLU A 20 -14.74 11.94 3.79
C GLU A 20 -14.94 12.76 5.09
N PRO A 21 -16.01 13.59 5.16
CA PRO A 21 -16.31 14.30 6.39
C PRO A 21 -16.47 13.34 7.57
N GLY A 22 -15.76 13.62 8.66
CA GLY A 22 -15.79 12.78 9.86
C GLY A 22 -14.91 11.54 9.81
N GLU A 23 -14.30 11.25 8.67
CA GLU A 23 -13.36 10.13 8.56
C GLU A 23 -12.02 10.48 9.22
N GLN A 24 -11.50 9.58 10.04
CA GLN A 24 -10.28 9.82 10.79
C GLN A 24 -9.14 8.96 10.28
N LEU A 25 -8.02 9.60 9.96
CA LEU A 25 -6.80 8.93 9.55
C LEU A 25 -6.10 8.34 10.78
N GLN A 26 -5.85 7.03 10.76
CA GLN A 26 -5.17 6.33 11.85
C GLN A 26 -3.69 6.13 11.57
N ALA A 27 -3.31 5.90 10.32
CA ALA A 27 -1.93 5.69 9.94
C ALA A 27 -1.72 5.96 8.46
N ALA A 28 -0.50 6.33 8.09
CA ALA A 28 -0.09 6.48 6.70
C ALA A 28 1.33 5.94 6.54
N PHE A 29 1.56 5.17 5.48
CA PHE A 29 2.88 4.61 5.20
C PHE A 29 3.03 4.36 3.70
N TRP A 30 4.28 4.22 3.25
CA TRP A 30 4.61 3.89 1.87
C TRP A 30 4.89 2.40 1.75
N CYS A 31 4.44 1.78 0.66
CA CYS A 31 4.64 0.36 0.42
C CYS A 31 4.73 0.04 -1.07
N GLU A 32 5.24 -1.15 -1.37
CA GLU A 32 5.23 -1.70 -2.72
C GLU A 32 4.42 -2.98 -2.73
N GLN A 33 3.53 -3.14 -3.70
CA GLN A 33 2.82 -4.39 -3.88
C GLN A 33 3.73 -5.37 -4.62
N ARG A 34 3.91 -6.56 -4.05
CA ARG A 34 4.67 -7.62 -4.69
C ARG A 34 3.79 -8.36 -5.68
N LEU A 35 4.35 -8.63 -6.85
CA LEU A 35 3.70 -9.48 -7.83
C LEU A 35 4.03 -10.94 -7.51
N PHE A 36 3.02 -11.82 -7.62
CA PHE A 36 3.25 -13.24 -7.55
C PHE A 36 4.07 -13.71 -8.76
N TRP A 37 4.85 -14.78 -8.59
CA TRP A 37 5.58 -15.39 -9.69
C TRP A 37 4.63 -15.77 -10.85
N LEU A 38 3.40 -16.16 -10.54
CA LEU A 38 2.38 -16.48 -11.53
C LEU A 38 2.04 -15.28 -12.40
N ILE A 39 2.00 -14.09 -11.80
CA ILE A 39 1.76 -12.85 -12.53
C ILE A 39 2.95 -12.52 -13.42
N HIS A 40 4.18 -12.74 -12.94
CA HIS A 40 5.38 -12.59 -13.77
C HIS A 40 5.31 -13.49 -15.02
N TRP A 41 4.84 -14.72 -14.83
CA TRP A 41 4.67 -15.64 -15.94
C TRP A 41 3.62 -15.16 -16.94
N LEU A 42 2.50 -14.64 -16.48
CA LEU A 42 1.45 -14.07 -17.33
C LEU A 42 1.92 -12.79 -18.03
N ILE A 43 2.77 -12.00 -17.41
CA ILE A 43 3.29 -10.75 -17.97
C ILE A 43 4.11 -11.01 -19.23
N GLU A 44 4.80 -12.15 -19.33
CA GLU A 44 5.58 -12.49 -20.52
C GLU A 44 4.71 -12.62 -21.78
N GLU A 45 3.41 -12.87 -21.63
CA GLU A 45 2.46 -12.99 -22.73
C GLU A 45 1.67 -11.70 -22.98
N ILE A 46 1.87 -10.66 -22.19
CA ILE A 46 1.15 -9.40 -22.28
C ILE A 46 1.98 -8.37 -23.06
N PRO A 47 1.35 -7.49 -23.87
CA PRO A 47 2.07 -6.42 -24.56
C PRO A 47 2.85 -5.52 -23.60
N LEU A 48 4.03 -5.07 -24.03
CA LEU A 48 4.94 -4.26 -23.23
C LEU A 48 4.29 -3.03 -22.59
N GLY A 49 3.34 -2.39 -23.27
CA GLY A 49 2.65 -1.23 -22.75
C GLY A 49 1.85 -1.54 -21.48
N GLU A 50 1.23 -2.70 -21.42
CA GLU A 50 0.49 -3.14 -20.24
C GLU A 50 1.43 -3.50 -19.09
N ILE A 51 2.59 -4.07 -19.41
CA ILE A 51 3.61 -4.38 -18.40
C ILE A 51 4.10 -3.11 -17.73
N ILE A 52 4.38 -2.07 -18.50
CA ILE A 52 4.81 -0.76 -17.98
C ILE A 52 3.72 -0.17 -17.10
N PHE A 53 2.48 -0.23 -17.54
CA PHE A 53 1.33 0.28 -16.80
C PHE A 53 1.16 -0.45 -15.46
N MET A 54 1.28 -1.77 -15.45
CA MET A 54 1.20 -2.57 -14.23
C MET A 54 2.37 -2.28 -13.29
N SER A 55 3.57 -2.09 -13.83
CA SER A 55 4.76 -1.75 -13.05
C SER A 55 4.60 -0.42 -12.33
N LEU A 56 3.98 0.56 -12.98
CA LEU A 56 3.76 1.88 -12.38
C LEU A 56 2.73 1.85 -11.25
N ARG A 57 1.90 0.82 -11.19
CA ARG A 57 0.83 0.72 -10.20
C ARG A 57 1.19 -0.04 -8.94
N HIS A 58 2.38 -0.60 -8.83
CA HIS A 58 2.69 -1.44 -7.68
C HIS A 58 3.35 -0.70 -6.51
N ARG A 59 3.48 0.62 -6.58
CA ARG A 59 3.97 1.45 -5.46
C ARG A 59 2.84 2.33 -4.97
N TYR A 60 2.66 2.39 -3.64
CA TYR A 60 1.54 3.09 -3.04
C TYR A 60 1.93 3.86 -1.79
N PHE A 61 1.24 4.98 -1.58
CA PHE A 61 1.05 5.52 -0.25
C PHE A 61 -0.24 4.91 0.30
N ALA A 62 -0.15 4.26 1.45
CA ALA A 62 -1.29 3.62 2.08
C ALA A 62 -1.75 4.46 3.27
N ALA A 63 -3.05 4.60 3.41
CA ALA A 63 -3.66 5.26 4.57
C ALA A 63 -4.72 4.34 5.17
N ILE A 64 -4.66 4.16 6.49
CA ILE A 64 -5.66 3.41 7.22
C ILE A 64 -6.52 4.41 7.98
N THR A 65 -7.82 4.36 7.73
CA THR A 65 -8.79 5.20 8.42
C THR A 65 -9.69 4.34 9.29
N ASP A 66 -10.61 4.98 10.00
CA ASP A 66 -11.63 4.27 10.77
C ASP A 66 -12.63 3.52 9.87
N ARG A 67 -12.65 3.77 8.55
CA ARG A 67 -13.62 3.20 7.61
C ARG A 67 -13.02 2.31 6.54
N ARG A 68 -11.78 2.59 6.10
CA ARG A 68 -11.21 1.95 4.91
C ARG A 68 -9.69 1.99 4.87
N LEU A 69 -9.13 1.21 3.97
CA LEU A 69 -7.75 1.34 3.52
C LEU A 69 -7.76 2.11 2.20
N ILE A 70 -6.95 3.15 2.11
CA ILE A 70 -6.82 3.95 0.89
C ILE A 70 -5.42 3.71 0.34
N LEU A 71 -5.34 3.30 -0.93
CA LEU A 71 -4.08 3.14 -1.63
C LEU A 71 -3.97 4.22 -2.71
N MET A 72 -3.03 5.11 -2.55
CA MET A 72 -2.74 6.16 -3.52
C MET A 72 -1.47 5.80 -4.27
N GLY A 73 -1.50 5.81 -5.61
CA GLY A 73 -0.33 5.51 -6.41
C GLY A 73 0.85 6.38 -6.08
N SER A 74 2.05 5.82 -6.18
CA SER A 74 3.31 6.53 -5.93
C SER A 74 4.24 6.41 -7.12
N THR A 75 4.95 7.49 -7.43
CA THR A 75 6.06 7.43 -8.39
C THR A 75 7.27 6.74 -7.75
N GLY A 76 8.27 6.38 -8.56
CA GLY A 76 9.53 5.84 -8.05
C GLY A 76 10.30 6.82 -7.17
N MET A 77 9.97 8.11 -7.24
CA MET A 77 10.56 9.18 -6.43
C MET A 77 9.77 9.49 -5.17
N HIS A 78 8.86 8.61 -4.76
CA HIS A 78 8.02 8.75 -3.57
C HIS A 78 7.12 9.99 -3.60
N LYS A 79 6.58 10.30 -4.79
CA LYS A 79 5.60 11.40 -4.95
C LYS A 79 4.22 10.82 -5.18
N PRO A 80 3.18 11.40 -4.58
CA PRO A 80 1.82 10.89 -4.74
C PRO A 80 1.28 11.13 -6.15
N ILE A 81 0.53 10.15 -6.65
CA ILE A 81 -0.24 10.27 -7.88
C ILE A 81 -1.71 10.38 -7.46
N THR A 82 -2.17 11.60 -7.25
CA THR A 82 -3.48 11.86 -6.63
C THR A 82 -4.66 11.37 -7.46
N ALA A 83 -4.46 11.15 -8.75
CA ALA A 83 -5.50 10.59 -9.62
C ALA A 83 -5.64 9.08 -9.51
N GLN A 84 -4.69 8.39 -8.86
CA GLN A 84 -4.69 6.94 -8.72
C GLN A 84 -5.01 6.57 -7.28
N VAL A 85 -6.28 6.52 -6.94
CA VAL A 85 -6.74 6.20 -5.58
C VAL A 85 -7.65 4.97 -5.62
N GLU A 86 -7.28 3.98 -4.82
CA GLU A 86 -8.10 2.79 -4.60
C GLU A 86 -8.61 2.83 -3.16
N SER A 87 -9.91 2.64 -2.99
CA SER A 87 -10.56 2.65 -1.68
C SER A 87 -11.10 1.27 -1.37
N ILE A 88 -10.68 0.69 -0.25
CA ILE A 88 -11.05 -0.67 0.14
C ILE A 88 -11.71 -0.64 1.53
N PRO A 89 -13.01 -0.97 1.65
CA PRO A 89 -13.67 -0.97 2.96
C PRO A 89 -13.00 -1.93 3.94
N ARG A 90 -12.87 -1.52 5.20
CA ARG A 90 -12.18 -2.32 6.22
C ARG A 90 -12.77 -3.71 6.39
N GLN A 91 -14.08 -3.85 6.30
CA GLN A 91 -14.74 -5.14 6.50
C GLN A 91 -14.44 -6.16 5.40
N THR A 92 -13.87 -5.74 4.27
CA THR A 92 -13.47 -6.64 3.17
C THR A 92 -12.00 -7.07 3.27
N ILE A 93 -11.27 -6.57 4.26
CA ILE A 93 -9.84 -6.80 4.41
C ILE A 93 -9.56 -7.68 5.63
N ARG A 94 -8.64 -8.61 5.46
CA ARG A 94 -8.09 -9.39 6.57
C ARG A 94 -6.56 -9.41 6.45
N THR A 95 -5.87 -9.02 7.51
CA THR A 95 -4.41 -9.15 7.55
C THR A 95 -4.06 -10.60 7.86
N THR A 96 -3.40 -11.28 6.93
CA THR A 96 -3.03 -12.68 7.07
C THR A 96 -1.59 -12.87 7.51
N ASN A 97 -0.72 -11.89 7.23
CA ASN A 97 0.68 -11.96 7.61
C ASN A 97 1.27 -10.57 7.76
N PHE A 98 2.01 -10.38 8.85
CA PHE A 98 2.78 -9.16 9.09
C PHE A 98 4.11 -9.62 9.68
N ARG A 99 5.17 -9.61 8.87
CA ARG A 99 6.45 -10.19 9.27
C ARG A 99 7.60 -9.24 8.99
N LYS A 100 8.39 -8.97 10.04
CA LYS A 100 9.61 -8.19 9.93
C LYS A 100 10.77 -9.11 9.59
N TRP A 101 11.51 -8.75 8.54
CA TRP A 101 12.69 -9.50 8.12
C TRP A 101 13.96 -8.89 8.66
N LEU A 102 14.99 -9.70 8.85
CA LEU A 102 16.29 -9.24 9.34
C LEU A 102 16.93 -8.20 8.43
N GLY A 103 16.61 -8.19 7.15
CA GLY A 103 17.13 -7.21 6.20
C GLY A 103 16.49 -5.83 6.25
N GLY A 104 15.54 -5.60 7.16
CA GLY A 104 14.94 -4.28 7.35
C GLY A 104 13.65 -4.03 6.59
N SER A 105 13.15 -5.00 5.84
CA SER A 105 11.85 -4.87 5.19
C SER A 105 10.77 -5.64 5.97
N ILE A 106 9.52 -5.25 5.74
CA ILE A 106 8.36 -5.88 6.35
C ILE A 106 7.52 -6.50 5.24
N SER A 107 7.16 -7.76 5.40
CA SER A 107 6.21 -8.43 4.52
C SER A 107 4.83 -8.31 5.11
N LEU A 108 3.90 -7.83 4.31
CA LEU A 108 2.51 -7.61 4.69
C LEU A 108 1.61 -8.29 3.68
N ASP A 109 0.80 -9.23 4.13
CA ASP A 109 -0.16 -9.92 3.27
C ASP A 109 -1.57 -9.56 3.71
N LEU A 110 -2.37 -9.06 2.77
CA LEU A 110 -3.77 -8.70 2.98
C LEU A 110 -4.65 -9.56 2.09
N LEU A 111 -5.70 -10.11 2.67
CA LEU A 111 -6.75 -10.76 1.93
C LEU A 111 -7.87 -9.75 1.71
N VAL A 112 -8.11 -9.38 0.44
CA VAL A 112 -9.10 -8.38 0.05
C VAL A 112 -10.15 -9.04 -0.81
N ASN A 113 -11.38 -9.12 -0.32
CA ASN A 113 -12.48 -9.79 -1.02
C ASN A 113 -12.11 -11.21 -1.49
N GLY A 114 -11.34 -11.94 -0.68
CA GLY A 114 -10.89 -13.29 -1.01
C GLY A 114 -9.66 -13.38 -1.90
N ALA A 115 -9.10 -12.25 -2.34
CA ALA A 115 -7.89 -12.21 -3.14
C ALA A 115 -6.70 -11.77 -2.29
N LEU A 116 -5.60 -12.50 -2.37
CA LEU A 116 -4.39 -12.19 -1.62
C LEU A 116 -3.57 -11.11 -2.32
N ARG A 117 -3.23 -10.05 -1.58
CA ARG A 117 -2.34 -8.99 -2.04
C ARG A 117 -1.14 -8.92 -1.10
N ARG A 118 0.05 -8.97 -1.65
CA ARG A 118 1.30 -8.93 -0.90
C ARG A 118 2.00 -7.61 -1.08
N PHE A 119 2.43 -7.05 0.06
CA PHE A 119 3.14 -5.77 0.09
C PHE A 119 4.47 -5.91 0.78
N LYS A 120 5.43 -5.12 0.32
CA LYS A 120 6.71 -4.93 0.99
C LYS A 120 6.73 -3.52 1.56
N VAL A 121 6.98 -3.42 2.86
CA VAL A 121 7.02 -2.13 3.56
C VAL A 121 8.45 -1.88 4.04
N PRO A 122 9.05 -0.72 3.72
CA PRO A 122 10.36 -0.38 4.24
C PRO A 122 10.34 -0.29 5.77
N ARG A 123 11.46 -0.64 6.40
CA ARG A 123 11.58 -0.64 7.85
C ARG A 123 11.22 0.71 8.48
N SER A 124 11.57 1.82 7.82
CA SER A 124 11.27 3.16 8.31
C SER A 124 9.78 3.43 8.45
N GLN A 125 8.93 2.67 7.75
CA GLN A 125 7.50 2.81 7.78
C GLN A 125 6.82 1.81 8.74
N GLY A 126 7.62 1.01 9.44
CA GLY A 126 7.10 -0.11 10.24
C GLY A 126 6.16 0.30 11.35
N GLY A 127 6.42 1.41 12.02
CA GLY A 127 5.56 1.89 13.11
C GLY A 127 4.15 2.21 12.63
N GLN A 128 4.03 2.85 11.49
CA GLN A 128 2.73 3.18 10.90
C GLN A 128 2.07 1.95 10.30
N ALA A 129 2.85 1.07 9.67
CA ALA A 129 2.32 -0.13 9.05
C ALA A 129 1.73 -1.11 10.06
N GLU A 130 2.12 -1.04 11.32
CA GLU A 130 1.55 -1.89 12.36
C GLU A 130 0.04 -1.72 12.52
N ALA A 131 -0.50 -0.58 12.12
CA ALA A 131 -1.94 -0.34 12.17
C ALA A 131 -2.73 -1.31 11.28
N VAL A 132 -2.09 -1.95 10.27
CA VAL A 132 -2.76 -2.95 9.44
C VAL A 132 -3.18 -4.19 10.21
N ARG A 133 -2.55 -4.45 11.36
CA ARG A 133 -2.93 -5.60 12.19
C ARG A 133 -4.34 -5.48 12.73
N SER A 134 -4.88 -4.26 12.80
CA SER A 134 -6.25 -4.02 13.23
C SER A 134 -7.28 -4.25 12.11
N LEU A 135 -6.82 -4.38 10.87
CA LEU A 135 -7.71 -4.60 9.73
C LEU A 135 -8.24 -6.04 9.73
N GLY A 136 -9.54 -6.20 9.66
CA GLY A 136 -10.18 -7.50 9.72
C GLY A 136 -9.96 -8.20 11.04
N GLY A 137 -9.49 -7.49 11.99
CA GLY A 137 -9.03 -7.98 13.24
C GLY A 137 -10.09 -8.54 14.09
N ALA A 138 -10.17 -9.57 14.36
CA ALA A 138 -11.02 -10.11 15.37
C ALA A 138 -10.57 -9.97 16.70
#